data_e4efc339ca355d9d51efe4b1fa4aedbc
#
_entry.id   e4efc339ca355d9d51efe4b1fa4aedbc
#
_cell.length_a   1.000
_cell.length_b   1.000
_cell.length_c   1.000
_cell.angle_alpha   90.00
_cell.angle_beta   90.00
_cell.angle_gamma   90.00
#
_symmetry.space_group_name_H-M   'P 1'
#
loop_
_entity.id
_entity.type
_entity.pdbx_description
1 polymer ?
#
loop_
_entity_poly.entity_id
_entity_poly.type
_entity_poly.pdbx_seq_one_letter_code
_entity_poly.pdbx_strand_id
1 'polypeptide(L)'
;MAQDKLSNFVKQQDVKPNIVKPNIVMYTTAVCPYCINAERLLIAKGVTEINKIRVDLQPDQRVKMVQKTGRRTVPQIYIDDQHIGGFDELRALDLAGKLDPLLARS
;
A
#
# COMPACT_ATOMS: atom_id res chain seq x y z
N MET A 1 24.44 13.57 -27.08
CA MET A 1 23.91 13.61 -27.07
C MET A 1 23.43 13.60 -26.93
N ALA A 2 23.70 13.24 -26.62
CA ALA A 2 23.05 13.20 -26.38
C ALA A 2 22.61 13.06 -26.09
N GLN A 3 22.93 12.92 -25.92
CA GLN A 3 22.32 12.88 -25.70
C GLN A 3 21.86 12.71 -25.40
N ASP A 4 22.47 12.62 -25.10
CA ASP A 4 21.87 12.65 -24.97
C ASP A 4 21.52 12.41 -24.69
N LYS A 5 21.97 12.29 -24.30
CA LYS A 5 21.46 12.31 -24.10
C LYS A 5 21.00 12.11 -23.78
N LEU A 6 21.57 11.98 -23.37
CA LEU A 6 20.90 12.01 -23.20
C LEU A 6 20.48 11.73 -23.07
N SER A 7 21.06 11.65 -22.90
CA SER A 7 20.47 11.64 -22.92
C SER A 7 20.05 11.20 -22.73
N ASN A 8 20.57 10.98 -22.22
CA ASN A 8 19.94 10.82 -22.15
C ASN A 8 19.54 10.38 -21.84
N PHE A 9 19.94 10.20 -21.28
CA PHE A 9 19.23 10.12 -21.06
C PHE A 9 18.70 9.80 -20.78
N VAL A 10 19.34 9.72 -20.46
CA VAL A 10 18.62 9.73 -20.27
C VAL A 10 18.16 9.35 -19.89
N LYS A 11 18.48 9.01 -19.58
CA LYS A 11 17.87 8.91 -19.38
C LYS A 11 17.39 8.48 -19.03
N GLN A 12 17.71 8.25 -18.64
CA GLN A 12 17.03 8.09 -18.46
C GLN A 12 16.56 7.70 -18.16
N GLN A 13 16.96 7.51 -17.87
CA GLN A 13 16.28 7.37 -17.71
C GLN A 13 15.78 7.00 -17.52
N ASP A 14 16.14 6.69 -17.26
CA ASP A 14 15.40 6.46 -17.14
C ASP A 14 14.59 6.23 -16.83
N VAL A 15 14.76 5.91 -16.74
CA VAL A 15 13.92 6.00 -16.43
C VAL A 15 13.05 5.65 -16.38
N LYS A 16 12.75 5.28 -16.00
CA LYS A 16 11.86 5.02 -15.77
C LYS A 16 10.88 5.22 -15.80
N PRO A 17 11.16 4.78 -15.81
CA PRO A 17 10.16 5.64 -16.14
C PRO A 17 9.09 5.97 -15.24
N ASN A 18 8.15 6.23 -15.55
CA ASN A 18 6.98 6.86 -14.99
C ASN A 18 6.06 5.90 -14.28
N ILE A 19 6.53 4.71 -14.00
CA ILE A 19 5.78 3.75 -13.19
C ILE A 19 6.03 4.09 -11.74
N VAL A 20 4.99 4.52 -11.06
CA VAL A 20 5.05 4.85 -9.64
C VAL A 20 4.35 3.74 -8.88
N LYS A 21 5.06 3.10 -7.98
CA LYS A 21 4.47 2.08 -7.14
C LYS A 21 3.49 2.72 -6.16
N PRO A 22 2.34 2.09 -5.91
CA PRO A 22 1.45 2.59 -4.87
C PRO A 22 2.12 2.53 -3.51
N ASN A 23 1.85 3.51 -2.69
CA ASN A 23 2.33 3.53 -1.32
C ASN A 23 1.32 2.82 -0.44
N ILE A 24 1.65 1.61 -0.01
CA ILE A 24 0.76 0.81 0.83
C ILE A 24 1.26 0.86 2.26
N VAL A 25 0.40 1.28 3.17
CA VAL A 25 0.69 1.25 4.61
C VAL A 25 -0.34 0.36 5.28
N MET A 26 0.13 -0.56 6.10
CA MET A 26 -0.74 -1.46 6.85
C MET A 26 -0.36 -1.48 8.31
N TYR A 27 -1.27 -1.04 9.16
CA TYR A 27 -1.15 -1.24 10.59
C TYR A 27 -1.51 -2.69 10.88
N THR A 28 -0.63 -3.39 11.59
CA THR A 28 -0.73 -4.84 11.73
C THR A 28 -0.20 -5.32 13.08
N THR A 29 -0.39 -6.60 13.38
CA THR A 29 0.21 -7.26 14.55
C THR A 29 0.87 -8.55 14.13
N ALA A 30 1.61 -9.19 15.05
CA ALA A 30 2.37 -10.40 14.74
C ALA A 30 1.48 -11.56 14.33
N VAL A 31 0.34 -11.73 15.03
CA VAL A 31 -0.58 -12.83 14.79
C VAL A 31 -1.92 -12.25 14.42
N CYS A 32 -2.18 -12.19 13.13
CA CYS A 32 -3.41 -11.57 12.63
C CYS A 32 -3.80 -12.22 11.31
N PRO A 33 -4.74 -13.18 11.34
CA PRO A 33 -5.17 -13.85 10.11
C PRO A 33 -5.71 -12.90 9.05
N TYR A 34 -6.47 -11.88 9.46
CA TYR A 34 -6.99 -10.90 8.52
C TYR A 34 -5.89 -10.05 7.89
N CYS A 35 -4.83 -9.76 8.65
CA CYS A 35 -3.66 -9.06 8.12
C CYS A 35 -2.96 -9.90 7.06
N ILE A 36 -2.81 -11.20 7.32
CA ILE A 36 -2.20 -12.13 6.37
C ILE A 36 -3.03 -12.20 5.10
N ASN A 37 -4.35 -12.31 5.23
CA ASN A 37 -5.23 -12.38 4.08
C ASN A 37 -5.19 -11.08 3.26
N ALA A 38 -5.13 -9.94 3.92
CA ALA A 38 -5.01 -8.65 3.23
C ALA A 38 -3.69 -8.57 2.46
N GLU A 39 -2.61 -9.00 3.09
CA GLU A 39 -1.30 -9.00 2.44
C GLU A 39 -1.30 -9.91 1.22
N ARG A 40 -1.87 -11.10 1.35
CA ARG A 40 -1.96 -12.04 0.23
C ARG A 40 -2.75 -11.46 -0.94
N LEU A 41 -3.85 -10.79 -0.65
CA LEU A 41 -4.64 -10.18 -1.71
C LEU A 41 -3.86 -9.09 -2.43
N LEU A 42 -3.18 -8.23 -1.69
CA LEU A 42 -2.37 -7.17 -2.28
C LEU A 42 -1.23 -7.74 -3.14
N ILE A 43 -0.56 -8.77 -2.65
CA ILE A 43 0.51 -9.43 -3.40
C ILE A 43 -0.04 -10.05 -4.68
N ALA A 44 -1.20 -10.70 -4.61
CA ALA A 44 -1.83 -11.29 -5.78
C ALA A 44 -2.19 -10.22 -6.83
N LYS A 45 -2.37 -8.98 -6.40
CA LYS A 45 -2.65 -7.85 -7.29
C LYS A 45 -1.39 -7.17 -7.81
N GLY A 46 -0.21 -7.71 -7.50
CA GLY A 46 1.04 -7.19 -8.01
C GLY A 46 1.77 -6.23 -7.08
N VAL A 47 1.28 -6.03 -5.87
CA VAL A 47 1.97 -5.19 -4.90
C VAL A 47 3.25 -5.88 -4.46
N THR A 48 4.37 -5.15 -4.51
CA THR A 48 5.68 -5.70 -4.15
C THR A 48 6.18 -5.21 -2.80
N GLU A 49 5.66 -4.09 -2.31
CA GLU A 49 6.11 -3.49 -1.07
C GLU A 49 4.92 -3.03 -0.24
N ILE A 50 4.91 -3.43 1.01
CA ILE A 50 3.92 -2.99 1.98
C ILE A 50 4.67 -2.48 3.19
N ASN A 51 4.44 -1.23 3.56
CA ASN A 51 5.00 -0.64 4.76
C ASN A 51 4.15 -1.07 5.95
N LYS A 52 4.63 -2.05 6.70
CA LYS A 52 3.90 -2.61 7.84
C LYS A 52 4.30 -1.90 9.12
N ILE A 53 3.30 -1.44 9.87
CA ILE A 53 3.50 -0.80 11.16
C ILE A 53 2.95 -1.73 12.23
N ARG A 54 3.84 -2.31 13.04
CA ARG A 54 3.50 -3.26 14.09
C ARG A 54 3.02 -2.52 15.33
N VAL A 55 1.70 -2.40 15.47
CA VAL A 55 1.11 -1.67 16.59
C VAL A 55 1.21 -2.44 17.90
N ASP A 56 1.47 -3.74 17.85
CA ASP A 56 1.75 -4.52 19.05
C ASP A 56 3.14 -4.22 19.61
N LEU A 57 4.07 -3.76 18.78
CA LEU A 57 5.41 -3.36 19.21
C LEU A 57 5.53 -1.85 19.45
N GLN A 58 4.63 -1.07 18.89
CA GLN A 58 4.69 0.38 18.92
C GLN A 58 3.35 0.94 19.41
N PRO A 59 3.15 1.02 20.73
CA PRO A 59 1.86 1.48 21.27
C PRO A 59 1.47 2.88 20.83
N ASP A 60 2.43 3.78 20.62
CA ASP A 60 2.17 5.12 20.11
C ASP A 60 1.58 5.08 18.70
N GLN A 61 1.99 4.10 17.89
CA GLN A 61 1.43 3.94 16.55
C GLN A 61 0.00 3.42 16.61
N ARG A 62 -0.34 2.62 17.62
CA ARG A 62 -1.72 2.20 17.83
C ARG A 62 -2.60 3.42 18.13
N VAL A 63 -2.14 4.32 18.97
CA VAL A 63 -2.86 5.54 19.28
C VAL A 63 -3.09 6.35 18.00
N LYS A 64 -2.05 6.51 17.19
CA LYS A 64 -2.17 7.23 15.92
C LYS A 64 -3.16 6.57 14.98
N MET A 65 -3.15 5.24 14.91
CA MET A 65 -4.09 4.49 14.09
C MET A 65 -5.52 4.80 14.52
N VAL A 66 -5.81 4.73 15.81
CA VAL A 66 -7.15 5.01 16.33
C VAL A 66 -7.56 6.44 16.03
N GLN A 67 -6.65 7.39 16.21
CA GLN A 67 -6.94 8.80 15.94
C GLN A 67 -7.25 9.04 14.46
N LYS A 68 -6.51 8.38 13.57
CA LYS A 68 -6.66 8.56 12.12
C LYS A 68 -7.88 7.84 11.57
N THR A 69 -8.14 6.64 12.04
CA THR A 69 -9.15 5.76 11.44
C THR A 69 -10.45 5.69 12.24
N GLY A 70 -10.41 6.02 13.51
CA GLY A 70 -11.52 5.80 14.42
C GLY A 70 -11.72 4.34 14.80
N ARG A 71 -10.76 3.47 14.43
CA ARG A 71 -10.87 2.03 14.64
C ARG A 71 -9.70 1.50 15.44
N ARG A 72 -9.97 0.46 16.21
CA ARG A 72 -8.97 -0.20 17.06
C ARG A 72 -8.50 -1.52 16.48
N THR A 73 -9.12 -1.99 15.43
CA THR A 73 -8.83 -3.31 14.84
C THR A 73 -7.73 -3.21 13.81
N VAL A 74 -7.03 -4.33 13.58
CA VAL A 74 -6.06 -4.48 12.51
C VAL A 74 -6.54 -5.59 11.58
N PRO A 75 -6.19 -5.55 10.29
CA PRO A 75 -5.37 -4.54 9.66
C PRO A 75 -6.12 -3.23 9.46
N GLN A 76 -5.38 -2.12 9.38
CA GLN A 76 -5.91 -0.87 8.85
C GLN A 76 -5.00 -0.46 7.70
N ILE A 77 -5.56 -0.33 6.51
CA ILE A 77 -4.83 -0.26 5.26
C ILE A 77 -5.02 1.11 4.63
N TYR A 78 -3.92 1.69 4.16
CA TYR A 78 -3.93 2.92 3.37
C TYR A 78 -3.29 2.64 2.03
N ILE A 79 -3.91 3.14 0.98
CA ILE A 79 -3.34 3.15 -0.37
C ILE A 79 -3.19 4.61 -0.76
N ASP A 80 -1.95 5.08 -0.89
CA ASP A 80 -1.64 6.48 -1.25
C ASP A 80 -2.39 7.46 -0.36
N ASP A 81 -2.29 7.26 0.96
CA ASP A 81 -2.92 8.09 1.98
C ASP A 81 -4.44 8.00 2.03
N GLN A 82 -5.07 7.19 1.17
CA GLN A 82 -6.50 6.95 1.24
C GLN A 82 -6.76 5.78 2.18
N HIS A 83 -7.57 6.01 3.20
CA HIS A 83 -7.94 4.97 4.15
C HIS A 83 -8.90 3.98 3.50
N ILE A 84 -8.48 2.73 3.42
CA ILE A 84 -9.29 1.65 2.85
C ILE A 84 -10.10 0.97 3.96
N GLY A 85 -9.48 0.72 5.09
CA GLY A 85 -10.08 -0.02 6.19
C GLY A 85 -9.36 -1.33 6.42
N GLY A 86 -10.11 -2.35 6.82
CA GLY A 86 -9.57 -3.68 7.06
C GLY A 86 -9.64 -4.58 5.84
N PHE A 87 -9.50 -5.88 6.10
CA PHE A 87 -9.54 -6.86 5.01
C PHE A 87 -10.90 -6.90 4.31
N ASP A 88 -12.00 -6.80 5.07
CA ASP A 88 -13.33 -6.87 4.47
C ASP A 88 -13.55 -5.75 3.47
N GLU A 89 -13.13 -4.53 3.81
CA GLU A 89 -13.24 -3.39 2.91
C GLU A 89 -12.34 -3.55 1.70
N LEU A 90 -11.13 -4.05 1.91
CA LEU A 90 -10.19 -4.29 0.81
C LEU A 90 -10.77 -5.31 -0.17
N ARG A 91 -11.31 -6.40 0.36
CA ARG A 91 -11.92 -7.45 -0.45
C ARG A 91 -13.14 -6.93 -1.20
N ALA A 92 -13.96 -6.10 -0.54
CA ALA A 92 -15.13 -5.51 -1.18
C ALA A 92 -14.74 -4.65 -2.38
N LEU A 93 -13.67 -3.86 -2.26
CA LEU A 93 -13.16 -3.07 -3.37
C LEU A 93 -12.70 -3.97 -4.52
N ASP A 94 -12.02 -5.07 -4.18
CA ASP A 94 -11.55 -5.99 -5.21
C ASP A 94 -12.73 -6.61 -5.96
N LEU A 95 -13.74 -7.09 -5.23
CA LEU A 95 -14.92 -7.71 -5.85
C LEU A 95 -15.71 -6.72 -6.69
N ALA A 96 -15.68 -5.45 -6.35
CA ALA A 96 -16.37 -4.41 -7.10
C ALA A 96 -15.54 -3.87 -8.29
N GLY A 97 -14.33 -4.41 -8.50
CA GLY A 97 -13.47 -3.95 -9.58
C GLY A 97 -12.84 -2.60 -9.31
N LYS A 98 -12.82 -2.14 -8.07
CA LYS A 98 -12.32 -0.81 -7.71
C LYS A 98 -10.93 -0.83 -7.11
N LEU A 99 -10.42 -2.00 -6.76
CA LEU A 99 -9.08 -2.09 -6.16
C LEU A 99 -7.99 -1.90 -7.21
N ASP A 100 -8.12 -2.54 -8.37
CA ASP A 100 -7.11 -2.45 -9.41
C ASP A 100 -6.82 -1.00 -9.82
N PRO A 101 -7.83 -0.13 -10.04
CA PRO A 101 -7.53 1.26 -10.35
C PRO A 101 -6.78 2.00 -9.25
N LEU A 102 -7.01 1.66 -7.99
CA LEU A 102 -6.28 2.29 -6.89
C LEU A 102 -4.82 1.88 -6.87
N LEU A 103 -4.51 0.67 -7.33
CA LEU A 103 -3.15 0.13 -7.33
C LEU A 103 -2.42 0.44 -8.64
N ALA A 104 -3.15 0.69 -9.72
CA ALA A 104 -2.56 0.92 -11.05
C ALA A 104 -2.23 2.39 -11.20
N ARG A 105 -1.05 2.76 -10.73
CA ARG A 105 -0.58 4.12 -10.81
C ARG A 105 0.47 4.27 -11.88
N SER A 106 0.45 5.39 -12.52
CA SER A 106 1.46 5.68 -13.52
C SER A 106 1.75 7.16 -13.56
#